data_a5ce6c2e94e0f702138b5e671aae8e51
#
_entry.id   a5ce6c2e94e0f702138b5e671aae8e51
#
_cell.length_a   1.000
_cell.length_b   1.000
_cell.length_c   1.000
_cell.angle_alpha   90.00
_cell.angle_beta   90.00
_cell.angle_gamma   90.00
#
_symmetry.space_group_name_H-M   'P 1'
#
loop_
_entity.id
_entity.type
_entity.pdbx_description
1 polymer ?
#
loop_
_entity_poly.entity_id
_entity_poly.type
_entity_poly.pdbx_seq_one_letter_code
_entity_poly.pdbx_strand_id
1 'polypeptide(L)'
;MSSRESVSAKIFRYDPTTEKAPRYETFEIPFEKEMRVLDVLDYAAENCGVGVGYRWFCGVKRCGMCGVTVNGKPVLACWEKATPSMLIEPLPNMPVIRDLVVDRSAFERSTLDMEPCLERRKPYETFPEPLTHTDFGDAFKLMNCIECYVCTGACPVFADADHRQFAGPASFVQLAKVALHPKDEGDRVALALKGDIYACVSCYQCSNVCPVGINVLEDAIEKLKRRCAAHSAASPETRHARIFSDLVRQLGRIHPPTLMRRTRGLLASMRKAFLALAMVRKGKVQIVPRSASGMDEIRKLFDVVEKNK
;
A
#
# COMPACT_ATOMS: atom_id res chain seq x y z
N MET A 1 -10.88 -44.78 18.83
CA MET A 1 -9.83 -44.07 18.03
C MET A 1 -10.28 -42.64 17.91
N SER A 2 -9.65 -41.73 18.62
CA SER A 2 -9.94 -40.29 18.50
C SER A 2 -9.68 -39.87 17.06
N SER A 3 -10.67 -39.30 16.38
CA SER A 3 -10.47 -38.65 15.07
C SER A 3 -9.42 -37.55 15.27
N ARG A 4 -8.20 -37.75 14.80
CA ARG A 4 -7.23 -36.66 14.74
C ARG A 4 -7.85 -35.54 13.90
N GLU A 5 -7.97 -34.36 14.46
CA GLU A 5 -8.36 -33.20 13.69
C GLU A 5 -7.38 -33.03 12.53
N SER A 6 -7.87 -32.75 11.33
CA SER A 6 -7.05 -32.53 10.13
C SER A 6 -7.31 -31.14 9.58
N VAL A 7 -6.30 -30.59 8.90
CA VAL A 7 -6.39 -29.38 8.10
C VAL A 7 -6.48 -29.78 6.65
N SER A 8 -7.53 -29.33 5.95
CA SER A 8 -7.66 -29.49 4.51
C SER A 8 -7.06 -28.26 3.82
N ALA A 9 -5.88 -28.43 3.22
CA ALA A 9 -5.15 -27.36 2.55
C ALA A 9 -5.22 -27.53 1.02
N LYS A 10 -5.95 -26.63 0.35
CA LYS A 10 -5.99 -26.54 -1.10
C LYS A 10 -4.91 -25.57 -1.57
N ILE A 11 -3.87 -26.09 -2.21
CA ILE A 11 -2.67 -25.32 -2.57
C ILE A 11 -2.64 -25.10 -4.08
N PHE A 12 -2.36 -23.86 -4.50
CA PHE A 12 -2.11 -23.49 -5.89
C PHE A 12 -0.81 -24.13 -6.38
N ARG A 13 -0.88 -24.80 -7.56
CA ARG A 13 0.22 -25.47 -8.20
C ARG A 13 0.37 -24.99 -9.64
N TYR A 14 1.56 -24.58 -9.99
CA TYR A 14 1.86 -24.13 -11.36
C TYR A 14 3.37 -24.10 -11.61
N ASP A 15 3.79 -24.76 -12.67
CA ASP A 15 5.13 -24.63 -13.23
C ASP A 15 5.01 -24.13 -14.68
N PRO A 16 5.30 -22.83 -14.96
CA PRO A 16 5.14 -22.25 -16.29
C PRO A 16 6.04 -22.87 -17.34
N THR A 17 7.04 -23.66 -16.95
CA THR A 17 7.94 -24.36 -17.89
C THR A 17 7.33 -25.66 -18.43
N THR A 18 6.44 -26.28 -17.70
CA THR A 18 5.86 -27.60 -17.99
C THR A 18 4.34 -27.61 -18.12
N GLU A 19 3.66 -26.64 -17.50
CA GLU A 19 2.19 -26.60 -17.39
C GLU A 19 1.61 -25.42 -18.18
N LYS A 20 0.49 -25.64 -18.87
CA LYS A 20 -0.21 -24.61 -19.65
C LYS A 20 -1.13 -23.73 -18.80
N ALA A 21 -1.58 -24.24 -17.66
CA ALA A 21 -2.50 -23.57 -16.76
C ALA A 21 -2.27 -24.01 -15.32
N PRO A 22 -2.52 -23.12 -14.35
CA PRO A 22 -2.46 -23.47 -12.95
C PRO A 22 -3.56 -24.49 -12.57
N ARG A 23 -3.27 -25.29 -11.55
CA ARG A 23 -4.16 -26.25 -10.93
C ARG A 23 -4.15 -26.10 -9.42
N TYR A 24 -5.05 -26.76 -8.75
CA TYR A 24 -5.06 -26.83 -7.29
C TYR A 24 -4.96 -28.29 -6.84
N GLU A 25 -4.23 -28.51 -5.76
CA GLU A 25 -4.03 -29.80 -5.15
C GLU A 25 -4.44 -29.72 -3.66
N THR A 26 -5.18 -30.70 -3.18
CA THR A 26 -5.68 -30.71 -1.80
C THR A 26 -4.90 -31.72 -0.98
N PHE A 27 -4.44 -31.30 0.19
CA PHE A 27 -3.69 -32.09 1.15
C PHE A 27 -4.45 -32.15 2.47
N GLU A 28 -4.59 -33.37 3.02
CA GLU A 28 -5.11 -33.59 4.36
C GLU A 28 -3.94 -33.76 5.33
N ILE A 29 -3.78 -32.77 6.21
CA ILE A 29 -2.62 -32.64 7.09
C ILE A 29 -3.06 -32.81 8.54
N PRO A 30 -2.38 -33.63 9.34
CA PRO A 30 -2.70 -33.76 10.76
C PRO A 30 -2.61 -32.38 11.46
N PHE A 31 -3.67 -31.98 12.15
CA PHE A 31 -3.68 -30.71 12.87
C PHE A 31 -2.92 -30.83 14.19
N GLU A 32 -2.04 -29.88 14.43
CA GLU A 32 -1.37 -29.66 15.70
C GLU A 32 -1.74 -28.29 16.27
N LYS A 33 -1.86 -28.21 17.60
CA LYS A 33 -2.17 -26.95 18.27
C LYS A 33 -1.12 -25.89 17.93
N GLU A 34 -1.55 -24.67 17.65
CA GLU A 34 -0.72 -23.51 17.28
C GLU A 34 -0.01 -23.62 15.92
N MET A 35 -0.34 -24.61 15.10
CA MET A 35 0.17 -24.79 13.74
C MET A 35 0.00 -23.51 12.90
N ARG A 36 1.02 -23.17 12.13
CA ARG A 36 1.03 -22.05 11.21
C ARG A 36 0.87 -22.53 9.77
N VAL A 37 0.52 -21.61 8.87
CA VAL A 37 0.46 -21.93 7.43
C VAL A 37 1.80 -22.45 6.91
N LEU A 38 2.93 -21.97 7.45
CA LEU A 38 4.24 -22.47 7.10
C LEU A 38 4.39 -23.96 7.44
N ASP A 39 3.97 -24.36 8.63
CA ASP A 39 4.05 -25.78 9.07
C ASP A 39 3.21 -26.69 8.16
N VAL A 40 2.07 -26.18 7.68
CA VAL A 40 1.23 -26.87 6.69
C VAL A 40 1.96 -27.04 5.35
N LEU A 41 2.65 -26.01 4.89
CA LEU A 41 3.46 -26.08 3.65
C LEU A 41 4.64 -27.02 3.78
N ASP A 42 5.36 -26.97 4.91
CA ASP A 42 6.48 -27.86 5.21
C ASP A 42 6.02 -29.32 5.27
N TYR A 43 4.89 -29.61 5.95
CA TYR A 43 4.31 -30.94 6.00
C TYR A 43 3.93 -31.46 4.60
N ALA A 44 3.25 -30.62 3.80
CA ALA A 44 2.85 -30.98 2.44
C ALA A 44 4.07 -31.31 1.56
N ALA A 45 5.14 -30.53 1.67
CA ALA A 45 6.37 -30.74 0.89
C ALA A 45 7.15 -32.00 1.32
N GLU A 46 7.21 -32.28 2.61
CA GLU A 46 8.03 -33.37 3.16
C GLU A 46 7.32 -34.72 3.18
N ASN A 47 6.01 -34.75 3.46
CA ASN A 47 5.29 -35.98 3.75
C ASN A 47 4.31 -36.42 2.64
N CYS A 48 3.91 -35.52 1.73
CA CYS A 48 2.96 -35.87 0.67
C CYS A 48 3.61 -36.24 -0.66
N GLY A 49 4.95 -36.32 -0.72
CA GLY A 49 5.70 -36.74 -1.91
C GLY A 49 5.62 -35.79 -3.10
N VAL A 50 5.16 -34.56 -2.89
CA VAL A 50 4.93 -33.56 -3.94
C VAL A 50 5.76 -32.32 -3.62
N GLY A 51 6.77 -32.03 -4.42
CA GLY A 51 7.59 -30.84 -4.25
C GLY A 51 6.77 -29.56 -4.43
N VAL A 52 6.22 -28.99 -3.36
CA VAL A 52 5.56 -27.67 -3.39
C VAL A 52 6.62 -26.58 -3.36
N GLY A 53 6.56 -25.64 -4.33
CA GLY A 53 7.44 -24.47 -4.36
C GLY A 53 6.92 -23.35 -3.45
N TYR A 54 7.66 -23.00 -2.40
CA TYR A 54 7.39 -21.86 -1.52
C TYR A 54 8.69 -21.28 -0.99
N ARG A 55 8.64 -20.07 -0.44
CA ARG A 55 9.82 -19.40 0.13
C ARG A 55 9.64 -19.16 1.62
N TRP A 56 10.69 -19.38 2.37
CA TRP A 56 10.80 -18.94 3.77
C TRP A 56 12.30 -18.90 4.19
N PHE A 57 12.57 -18.30 5.33
CA PHE A 57 13.90 -18.29 5.91
C PHE A 57 13.87 -18.27 7.44
N CYS A 58 13.29 -17.23 8.07
CA CYS A 58 13.42 -17.05 9.51
C CYS A 58 12.38 -17.78 10.37
N GLY A 59 11.21 -18.11 9.84
CA GLY A 59 10.09 -18.72 10.57
C GLY A 59 9.40 -17.81 11.62
N VAL A 60 9.91 -16.59 11.87
CA VAL A 60 9.55 -15.74 13.03
C VAL A 60 9.19 -14.30 12.64
N LYS A 61 8.58 -14.10 11.49
CA LYS A 61 8.09 -12.78 11.01
C LYS A 61 9.19 -11.68 10.97
N ARG A 62 10.40 -12.01 10.50
CA ARG A 62 11.52 -11.06 10.41
C ARG A 62 12.07 -10.83 9.01
N CYS A 63 12.13 -11.88 8.17
CA CYS A 63 12.78 -11.78 6.86
C CYS A 63 11.86 -11.38 5.70
N GLY A 64 10.53 -11.42 5.85
CA GLY A 64 9.57 -11.05 4.81
C GLY A 64 9.48 -12.00 3.62
N MET A 65 10.11 -13.20 3.64
CA MET A 65 10.21 -14.09 2.48
C MET A 65 8.96 -14.96 2.24
N CYS A 66 8.23 -15.35 3.29
CA CYS A 66 7.16 -16.33 3.25
C CYS A 66 5.77 -15.72 2.95
N GLY A 67 5.70 -14.68 2.11
CA GLY A 67 4.44 -14.06 1.71
C GLY A 67 3.62 -14.99 0.81
N VAL A 68 2.37 -15.22 1.19
CA VAL A 68 1.36 -16.02 0.45
C VAL A 68 -0.02 -15.39 0.61
N THR A 69 -1.00 -15.91 -0.11
CA THR A 69 -2.42 -15.56 0.09
C THR A 69 -3.13 -16.75 0.73
N VAL A 70 -3.84 -16.51 1.81
CA VAL A 70 -4.68 -17.52 2.49
C VAL A 70 -6.12 -17.05 2.49
N ASN A 71 -7.01 -17.83 1.88
CA ASN A 71 -8.44 -17.51 1.76
C ASN A 71 -8.66 -16.07 1.22
N GLY A 72 -7.89 -15.68 0.20
CA GLY A 72 -7.95 -14.36 -0.43
C GLY A 72 -7.24 -13.22 0.32
N LYS A 73 -6.66 -13.47 1.50
CA LYS A 73 -5.93 -12.47 2.29
C LYS A 73 -4.41 -12.67 2.16
N PRO A 74 -3.63 -11.69 1.66
CA PRO A 74 -2.18 -11.73 1.68
C PRO A 74 -1.62 -11.70 3.11
N VAL A 75 -0.75 -12.65 3.44
CA VAL A 75 -0.21 -12.86 4.80
C VAL A 75 1.24 -13.36 4.75
N LEU A 76 1.88 -13.47 5.91
CA LEU A 76 3.13 -14.24 6.06
C LEU A 76 2.82 -15.65 6.58
N ALA A 77 3.18 -16.69 5.84
CA ALA A 77 2.91 -18.08 6.19
C ALA A 77 3.43 -18.46 7.58
N CYS A 78 4.60 -17.97 7.96
CA CYS A 78 5.19 -18.25 9.27
C CYS A 78 4.46 -17.59 10.46
N TRP A 79 3.50 -16.72 10.22
CA TRP A 79 2.78 -16.00 11.29
C TRP A 79 1.28 -16.24 11.28
N GLU A 80 0.69 -16.51 10.13
CA GLU A 80 -0.74 -16.80 10.01
C GLU A 80 -1.05 -18.17 10.58
N LYS A 81 -2.11 -18.25 11.42
CA LYS A 81 -2.55 -19.51 12.02
C LYS A 81 -3.21 -20.40 10.99
N ALA A 82 -2.94 -21.70 11.06
CA ALA A 82 -3.67 -22.68 10.28
C ALA A 82 -5.13 -22.74 10.72
N THR A 83 -6.02 -22.89 9.73
CA THR A 83 -7.46 -23.07 9.94
C THR A 83 -7.88 -24.42 9.35
N PRO A 84 -9.02 -25.02 9.78
CA PRO A 84 -9.43 -26.35 9.32
C PRO A 84 -9.54 -26.51 7.81
N SER A 85 -9.84 -25.44 7.09
CA SER A 85 -9.87 -25.42 5.62
C SER A 85 -9.18 -24.15 5.12
N MET A 86 -8.23 -24.31 4.20
CA MET A 86 -7.45 -23.19 3.64
C MET A 86 -7.29 -23.34 2.14
N LEU A 87 -7.44 -22.20 1.43
CA LEU A 87 -6.98 -22.01 0.07
C LEU A 87 -5.69 -21.19 0.13
N ILE A 88 -4.57 -21.79 -0.32
CA ILE A 88 -3.26 -21.15 -0.28
C ILE A 88 -2.81 -20.86 -1.71
N GLU A 89 -2.56 -19.59 -1.99
CA GLU A 89 -2.23 -19.06 -3.31
C GLU A 89 -0.99 -18.16 -3.25
N PRO A 90 -0.31 -17.90 -4.38
CA PRO A 90 0.80 -16.95 -4.42
C PRO A 90 0.32 -15.52 -4.08
N LEU A 91 1.26 -14.63 -3.74
CA LEU A 91 0.95 -13.20 -3.57
C LEU A 91 0.41 -12.63 -4.90
N PRO A 92 -0.72 -11.91 -4.87
CA PRO A 92 -1.27 -11.26 -6.07
C PRO A 92 -0.35 -10.16 -6.59
N ASN A 93 -0.62 -9.70 -7.81
CA ASN A 93 0.09 -8.62 -8.49
C ASN A 93 1.55 -8.94 -8.85
N MET A 94 1.99 -10.18 -8.68
CA MET A 94 3.35 -10.62 -8.96
C MET A 94 3.33 -11.83 -9.90
N PRO A 95 4.21 -11.89 -10.92
CA PRO A 95 4.34 -13.07 -11.77
C PRO A 95 4.72 -14.32 -10.97
N VAL A 96 4.09 -15.44 -11.24
CA VAL A 96 4.42 -16.72 -10.61
C VAL A 96 5.65 -17.30 -11.28
N ILE A 97 6.67 -17.63 -10.47
CA ILE A 97 7.84 -18.38 -10.91
C ILE A 97 7.52 -19.87 -10.88
N ARG A 98 7.01 -20.35 -9.74
CA ARG A 98 6.58 -21.74 -9.54
C ARG A 98 5.71 -21.84 -8.29
N ASP A 99 4.57 -22.48 -8.37
CA ASP A 99 3.63 -22.67 -7.27
C ASP A 99 3.36 -21.35 -6.48
N LEU A 100 3.79 -21.27 -5.22
CA LEU A 100 3.64 -20.09 -4.37
C LEU A 100 4.80 -19.09 -4.48
N VAL A 101 5.82 -19.42 -5.27
CA VAL A 101 6.99 -18.56 -5.47
C VAL A 101 6.69 -17.54 -6.56
N VAL A 102 6.81 -16.26 -6.23
CA VAL A 102 6.56 -15.12 -7.13
C VAL A 102 7.83 -14.34 -7.44
N ASP A 103 7.85 -13.68 -8.60
CA ASP A 103 8.91 -12.73 -8.97
C ASP A 103 8.59 -11.35 -8.37
N ARG A 104 9.46 -10.89 -7.48
CA ARG A 104 9.38 -9.61 -6.78
C ARG A 104 10.26 -8.54 -7.41
N SER A 105 11.07 -8.88 -8.41
CA SER A 105 12.13 -8.02 -8.96
C SER A 105 11.65 -6.65 -9.41
N ALA A 106 10.45 -6.57 -10.01
CA ALA A 106 9.89 -5.29 -10.44
C ALA A 106 9.61 -4.36 -9.26
N PHE A 107 9.10 -4.89 -8.15
CA PHE A 107 8.80 -4.10 -6.94
C PHE A 107 10.04 -3.77 -6.13
N GLU A 108 11.03 -4.66 -6.13
CA GLU A 108 12.35 -4.40 -5.53
C GLU A 108 13.07 -3.27 -6.27
N ARG A 109 13.05 -3.27 -7.61
CA ARG A 109 13.57 -2.14 -8.42
C ARG A 109 12.79 -0.86 -8.14
N SER A 110 11.46 -0.90 -8.10
CA SER A 110 10.65 0.26 -7.77
C SER A 110 11.00 0.83 -6.38
N THR A 111 11.34 -0.04 -5.43
CA THR A 111 11.78 0.37 -4.09
C THR A 111 13.16 1.05 -4.13
N LEU A 112 14.09 0.52 -4.94
CA LEU A 112 15.41 1.14 -5.14
C LEU A 112 15.32 2.49 -5.86
N ASP A 113 14.39 2.63 -6.81
CA ASP A 113 14.12 3.89 -7.52
C ASP A 113 13.60 5.00 -6.59
N MET A 114 13.13 4.67 -5.39
CA MET A 114 12.77 5.63 -4.35
C MET A 114 13.98 6.12 -3.53
N GLU A 115 15.19 5.68 -3.87
CA GLU A 115 16.44 6.10 -3.22
C GLU A 115 16.35 6.00 -1.68
N PRO A 116 16.19 4.78 -1.12
CA PRO A 116 15.96 4.57 0.32
C PRO A 116 17.22 4.76 1.17
N CYS A 117 18.03 5.73 0.84
CA CYS A 117 19.26 6.12 1.53
C CYS A 117 19.17 7.57 1.97
N LEU A 118 19.72 7.91 3.12
CA LEU A 118 19.79 9.30 3.56
C LEU A 118 20.68 10.13 2.65
N GLU A 119 20.20 11.28 2.23
CA GLU A 119 20.99 12.29 1.54
C GLU A 119 21.37 13.38 2.55
N ARG A 120 22.66 13.56 2.74
CA ARG A 120 23.21 14.54 3.69
C ARG A 120 24.18 15.47 2.99
N ARG A 121 24.01 16.76 3.19
CA ARG A 121 24.95 17.78 2.69
C ARG A 121 26.05 18.10 3.70
N LYS A 122 25.75 17.92 4.99
CA LYS A 122 26.71 18.16 6.06
C LYS A 122 27.35 16.86 6.54
N PRO A 123 28.70 16.83 6.74
CA PRO A 123 29.35 15.69 7.34
C PRO A 123 28.90 15.46 8.78
N TYR A 124 29.26 14.31 9.34
CA TYR A 124 29.06 14.01 10.77
C TYR A 124 29.95 14.94 11.59
N GLU A 125 29.35 15.65 12.54
CA GLU A 125 30.08 16.53 13.46
C GLU A 125 30.59 15.80 14.70
N THR A 126 29.83 14.82 15.16
CA THR A 126 30.13 14.02 16.36
C THR A 126 29.71 12.57 16.18
N PHE A 127 30.38 11.65 16.93
CA PHE A 127 29.99 10.25 16.99
C PHE A 127 29.92 9.78 18.48
N PRO A 128 28.80 9.20 18.94
CA PRO A 128 27.52 9.03 18.22
C PRO A 128 26.85 10.37 17.93
N GLU A 129 26.07 10.41 16.82
CA GLU A 129 25.29 11.59 16.48
C GLU A 129 24.17 11.78 17.53
N PRO A 130 23.93 13.01 18.03
CA PRO A 130 22.93 13.26 19.07
C PRO A 130 21.50 13.23 18.50
N LEU A 131 21.04 12.03 18.17
CA LEU A 131 19.66 11.75 17.75
C LEU A 131 18.97 10.93 18.84
N THR A 132 17.80 11.39 19.26
CA THR A 132 16.95 10.69 20.21
C THR A 132 15.78 10.04 19.52
N HIS A 133 15.13 9.10 20.19
CA HIS A 133 13.91 8.46 19.67
C HIS A 133 12.82 9.49 19.30
N THR A 134 12.73 10.58 20.06
CA THR A 134 11.76 11.65 19.81
C THR A 134 12.02 12.41 18.53
N ASP A 135 13.29 12.52 18.08
CA ASP A 135 13.63 13.19 16.82
C ASP A 135 13.11 12.46 15.59
N PHE A 136 12.99 11.14 15.67
CA PHE A 136 12.43 10.33 14.60
C PHE A 136 10.89 10.44 14.51
N GLY A 137 10.22 10.77 15.63
CA GLY A 137 8.77 10.90 15.66
C GLY A 137 8.07 9.72 14.94
N ASP A 138 7.24 10.06 13.98
CA ASP A 138 6.48 9.06 13.22
C ASP A 138 7.32 8.17 12.29
N ALA A 139 8.52 8.61 11.89
CA ALA A 139 9.42 7.81 11.05
C ALA A 139 9.85 6.52 11.77
N PHE A 140 9.91 6.52 13.10
CA PHE A 140 10.34 5.35 13.88
C PHE A 140 9.48 4.12 13.62
N LYS A 141 8.16 4.26 13.49
CA LYS A 141 7.24 3.14 13.19
C LYS A 141 7.57 2.48 11.86
N LEU A 142 7.98 3.28 10.87
CA LEU A 142 8.30 2.81 9.53
C LEU A 142 9.58 1.95 9.49
N MET A 143 10.48 2.12 10.46
CA MET A 143 11.71 1.31 10.57
C MET A 143 11.41 -0.19 10.80
N ASN A 144 10.21 -0.53 11.29
CA ASN A 144 9.79 -1.92 11.45
C ASN A 144 9.47 -2.63 10.12
N CYS A 145 9.45 -1.93 8.98
CA CYS A 145 9.14 -2.54 7.69
C CYS A 145 10.21 -3.59 7.32
N ILE A 146 9.77 -4.81 7.05
CA ILE A 146 10.58 -5.97 6.68
C ILE A 146 10.56 -6.28 5.17
N GLU A 147 10.04 -5.38 4.36
CA GLU A 147 10.00 -5.48 2.88
C GLU A 147 9.39 -6.80 2.37
N CYS A 148 8.34 -7.27 3.05
CA CYS A 148 7.68 -8.53 2.70
C CYS A 148 6.76 -8.43 1.47
N TYR A 149 6.43 -7.23 0.99
CA TYR A 149 5.53 -6.95 -0.13
C TYR A 149 4.10 -7.49 0.02
N VAL A 150 3.68 -7.93 1.19
CA VAL A 150 2.29 -8.33 1.47
C VAL A 150 1.32 -7.17 1.19
N CYS A 151 1.70 -5.94 1.56
CA CYS A 151 0.93 -4.73 1.27
C CYS A 151 0.81 -4.43 -0.24
N THR A 152 1.83 -4.77 -1.03
CA THR A 152 1.83 -4.66 -2.50
C THR A 152 0.89 -5.71 -3.11
N GLY A 153 0.92 -6.95 -2.61
CA GLY A 153 -0.01 -8.00 -3.00
C GLY A 153 -1.48 -7.62 -2.72
N ALA A 154 -1.75 -6.90 -1.63
CA ALA A 154 -3.10 -6.45 -1.28
C ALA A 154 -3.57 -5.19 -2.02
N CYS A 155 -2.69 -4.52 -2.78
CA CYS A 155 -3.01 -3.23 -3.37
C CYS A 155 -3.84 -3.36 -4.65
N PRO A 156 -5.09 -2.82 -4.71
CA PRO A 156 -5.95 -2.93 -5.87
C PRO A 156 -5.50 -2.06 -7.06
N VAL A 157 -4.63 -1.06 -6.83
CA VAL A 157 -4.15 -0.17 -7.91
C VAL A 157 -3.35 -0.92 -8.95
N PHE A 158 -2.65 -2.00 -8.59
CA PHE A 158 -1.91 -2.83 -9.54
C PHE A 158 -2.79 -3.71 -10.45
N ALA A 159 -4.06 -3.86 -10.14
CA ALA A 159 -5.01 -4.53 -11.01
C ALA A 159 -5.41 -3.65 -12.23
N ASP A 160 -5.15 -2.34 -12.17
CA ASP A 160 -5.44 -1.39 -13.23
C ASP A 160 -4.20 -1.16 -14.10
N ALA A 161 -4.30 -1.48 -15.39
CA ALA A 161 -3.22 -1.32 -16.36
C ALA A 161 -2.80 0.16 -16.57
N ASP A 162 -3.68 1.12 -16.27
CA ASP A 162 -3.42 2.54 -16.44
C ASP A 162 -2.44 3.09 -15.38
N HIS A 163 -2.21 2.36 -14.28
CA HIS A 163 -1.34 2.76 -13.16
C HIS A 163 0.01 2.01 -13.12
N ARG A 164 0.59 1.70 -14.29
CA ARG A 164 1.87 0.96 -14.39
C ARG A 164 3.07 1.68 -13.77
N GLN A 165 3.00 2.99 -13.59
CA GLN A 165 4.07 3.80 -12.98
C GLN A 165 3.94 3.90 -11.45
N PHE A 166 2.86 3.38 -10.86
CA PHE A 166 2.64 3.41 -9.43
C PHE A 166 3.70 2.58 -8.70
N ALA A 167 4.52 3.24 -7.89
CA ALA A 167 5.63 2.59 -7.18
C ALA A 167 5.17 1.57 -6.12
N GLY A 168 3.97 1.75 -5.58
CA GLY A 168 3.36 0.83 -4.64
C GLY A 168 3.61 1.14 -3.17
N PRO A 169 2.78 0.55 -2.28
CA PRO A 169 2.81 0.89 -0.87
C PRO A 169 4.14 0.54 -0.18
N ALA A 170 4.80 -0.57 -0.54
CA ALA A 170 6.09 -0.94 0.03
C ALA A 170 7.17 0.10 -0.29
N SER A 171 7.25 0.54 -1.56
CA SER A 171 8.21 1.55 -2.01
C SER A 171 7.98 2.90 -1.34
N PHE A 172 6.71 3.31 -1.15
CA PHE A 172 6.41 4.54 -0.41
C PHE A 172 6.71 4.45 1.08
N VAL A 173 6.66 3.27 1.70
CA VAL A 173 7.16 3.11 3.07
C VAL A 173 8.66 3.37 3.13
N GLN A 174 9.43 2.84 2.18
CA GLN A 174 10.88 3.06 2.14
C GLN A 174 11.22 4.53 1.86
N LEU A 175 10.52 5.18 0.93
CA LEU A 175 10.67 6.61 0.69
C LEU A 175 10.31 7.43 1.95
N ALA A 176 9.22 7.08 2.65
CA ALA A 176 8.79 7.80 3.84
C ALA A 176 9.77 7.65 5.00
N LYS A 177 10.46 6.51 5.14
CA LYS A 177 11.53 6.33 6.14
C LYS A 177 12.58 7.43 6.05
N VAL A 178 13.06 7.71 4.84
CA VAL A 178 14.07 8.76 4.62
C VAL A 178 13.44 10.13 4.60
N ALA A 179 12.33 10.33 3.92
CA ALA A 179 11.63 11.61 3.83
C ALA A 179 11.25 12.20 5.19
N LEU A 180 10.94 11.38 6.18
CA LEU A 180 10.57 11.78 7.54
C LEU A 180 11.75 11.74 8.51
N HIS A 181 12.94 11.36 8.06
CA HIS A 181 14.13 11.33 8.89
C HIS A 181 14.62 12.76 9.17
N PRO A 182 15.00 13.12 10.41
CA PRO A 182 15.36 14.50 10.79
C PRO A 182 16.63 15.03 10.10
N LYS A 183 17.46 14.15 9.56
CA LYS A 183 18.73 14.51 8.88
C LYS A 183 18.69 14.30 7.37
N ASP A 184 17.53 14.02 6.78
CA ASP A 184 17.42 13.89 5.34
C ASP A 184 17.25 15.27 4.67
N GLU A 185 18.04 15.52 3.62
CA GLU A 185 18.03 16.77 2.86
C GLU A 185 17.72 16.52 1.36
N GLY A 186 17.30 15.29 1.00
CA GLY A 186 16.98 14.90 -0.36
C GLY A 186 15.64 15.43 -0.87
N ASP A 187 15.50 15.58 -2.19
CA ASP A 187 14.22 15.94 -2.83
C ASP A 187 13.28 14.73 -2.92
N ARG A 188 12.67 14.37 -1.79
CA ARG A 188 11.76 13.24 -1.68
C ARG A 188 10.40 13.51 -2.29
N VAL A 189 10.06 14.77 -2.53
CA VAL A 189 8.82 15.16 -3.22
C VAL A 189 8.88 14.78 -4.70
N ALA A 190 10.00 15.05 -5.37
CA ALA A 190 10.20 14.66 -6.76
C ALA A 190 10.08 13.13 -6.94
N LEU A 191 10.68 12.34 -6.04
CA LEU A 191 10.61 10.88 -6.06
C LEU A 191 9.17 10.36 -5.82
N ALA A 192 8.44 10.94 -4.86
CA ALA A 192 7.07 10.57 -4.60
C ALA A 192 6.16 10.83 -5.82
N LEU A 193 6.34 11.96 -6.50
CA LEU A 193 5.60 12.30 -7.72
C LEU A 193 5.98 11.40 -8.88
N LYS A 194 7.27 11.09 -9.07
CA LYS A 194 7.76 10.15 -10.09
C LYS A 194 7.15 8.76 -9.89
N GLY A 195 6.97 8.33 -8.64
CA GLY A 195 6.32 7.07 -8.28
C GLY A 195 4.80 7.09 -8.35
N ASP A 196 4.19 8.15 -8.89
CA ASP A 196 2.72 8.33 -9.03
C ASP A 196 1.95 8.13 -7.71
N ILE A 197 2.38 8.81 -6.65
CA ILE A 197 1.81 8.66 -5.31
C ILE A 197 0.29 8.96 -5.26
N TYR A 198 -0.21 9.80 -6.17
CA TYR A 198 -1.63 10.17 -6.24
C TYR A 198 -2.50 9.11 -6.92
N ALA A 199 -1.94 8.07 -7.54
CA ALA A 199 -2.68 6.88 -7.96
C ALA A 199 -3.24 6.09 -6.77
N CYS A 200 -2.67 6.27 -5.57
CA CYS A 200 -3.18 5.65 -4.36
C CYS A 200 -4.61 6.14 -4.03
N VAL A 201 -5.58 5.21 -4.03
CA VAL A 201 -7.00 5.45 -3.78
C VAL A 201 -7.37 5.46 -2.29
N SER A 202 -6.40 5.42 -1.39
CA SER A 202 -6.59 5.49 0.08
C SER A 202 -7.55 4.44 0.64
N CYS A 203 -7.50 3.19 0.13
CA CYS A 203 -8.43 2.11 0.49
C CYS A 203 -8.06 1.34 1.78
N TYR A 204 -6.96 1.66 2.46
CA TYR A 204 -6.44 1.02 3.67
C TYR A 204 -6.01 -0.46 3.54
N GLN A 205 -6.13 -1.10 2.38
CA GLN A 205 -5.79 -2.53 2.25
C GLN A 205 -4.34 -2.82 2.67
N CYS A 206 -3.39 -1.98 2.28
CA CYS A 206 -1.98 -2.12 2.66
C CYS A 206 -1.75 -2.03 4.17
N SER A 207 -2.49 -1.17 4.88
CA SER A 207 -2.43 -1.04 6.35
C SER A 207 -3.04 -2.26 7.04
N ASN A 208 -4.18 -2.75 6.55
CA ASN A 208 -4.92 -3.87 7.14
C ASN A 208 -4.16 -5.20 7.07
N VAL A 209 -3.29 -5.38 6.08
CA VAL A 209 -2.53 -6.63 5.90
C VAL A 209 -1.09 -6.54 6.42
N CYS A 210 -0.67 -5.39 6.93
CA CYS A 210 0.73 -5.22 7.37
C CYS A 210 1.06 -6.12 8.57
N PRO A 211 1.95 -7.12 8.42
CA PRO A 211 2.22 -8.09 9.48
C PRO A 211 2.95 -7.48 10.68
N VAL A 212 3.62 -6.34 10.49
CA VAL A 212 4.36 -5.62 11.54
C VAL A 212 3.61 -4.42 12.11
N GLY A 213 2.33 -4.24 11.71
CA GLY A 213 1.43 -3.25 12.31
C GLY A 213 1.69 -1.79 11.89
N ILE A 214 2.34 -1.56 10.74
CA ILE A 214 2.47 -0.21 10.18
C ILE A 214 1.14 0.20 9.56
N ASN A 215 0.61 1.37 9.92
CA ASN A 215 -0.46 2.00 9.16
C ASN A 215 0.13 2.65 7.91
N VAL A 216 0.36 1.83 6.87
CA VAL A 216 1.07 2.21 5.64
C VAL A 216 0.46 3.45 4.98
N LEU A 217 -0.87 3.57 5.02
CA LEU A 217 -1.54 4.72 4.45
C LEU A 217 -1.26 6.00 5.25
N GLU A 218 -1.52 6.01 6.55
CA GLU A 218 -1.44 7.22 7.37
C GLU A 218 -0.01 7.57 7.76
N ASP A 219 0.80 6.56 8.13
CA ASP A 219 2.17 6.78 8.60
C ASP A 219 3.16 7.09 7.45
N ALA A 220 2.87 6.66 6.21
CA ALA A 220 3.74 6.87 5.06
C ALA A 220 3.07 7.67 3.93
N ILE A 221 2.06 7.10 3.25
CA ILE A 221 1.53 7.64 1.99
C ILE A 221 0.88 9.02 2.18
N GLU A 222 0.02 9.19 3.18
CA GLU A 222 -0.65 10.46 3.43
C GLU A 222 0.32 11.57 3.85
N LYS A 223 1.38 11.23 4.60
CA LYS A 223 2.43 12.21 4.95
C LYS A 223 3.22 12.65 3.73
N LEU A 224 3.57 11.73 2.84
CA LEU A 224 4.21 12.07 1.57
C LEU A 224 3.28 12.91 0.67
N LYS A 225 1.99 12.54 0.55
CA LYS A 225 1.00 13.33 -0.20
C LYS A 225 0.89 14.77 0.33
N ARG A 226 0.87 14.94 1.65
CA ARG A 226 0.85 16.27 2.30
C ARG A 226 2.09 17.06 1.96
N ARG A 227 3.28 16.45 2.02
CA ARG A 227 4.54 17.11 1.60
C ARG A 227 4.51 17.49 0.12
N CYS A 228 4.08 16.62 -0.76
CA CYS A 228 3.91 16.94 -2.18
C CYS A 228 2.94 18.11 -2.40
N ALA A 229 1.81 18.12 -1.71
CA ALA A 229 0.86 19.23 -1.79
C ALA A 229 1.41 20.54 -1.24
N ALA A 230 2.30 20.53 -0.25
CA ALA A 230 2.94 21.73 0.29
C ALA A 230 4.02 22.32 -0.63
N HIS A 231 4.84 21.45 -1.27
CA HIS A 231 6.05 21.89 -1.99
C HIS A 231 5.87 22.02 -3.50
N SER A 232 4.96 21.29 -4.14
CA SER A 232 4.80 21.33 -5.59
C SER A 232 3.44 21.88 -6.02
N ALA A 233 3.44 23.08 -6.64
CA ALA A 233 2.25 23.62 -7.30
C ALA A 233 2.12 23.15 -8.76
N ALA A 234 3.12 22.44 -9.28
CA ALA A 234 3.31 22.25 -10.71
C ALA A 234 2.52 21.09 -11.33
N SER A 235 2.28 20.00 -10.58
CA SER A 235 1.56 18.85 -11.13
C SER A 235 0.03 19.02 -11.08
N PRO A 236 -0.72 18.49 -12.06
CA PRO A 236 -2.17 18.50 -12.04
C PRO A 236 -2.76 17.84 -10.78
N GLU A 237 -2.10 16.80 -10.27
CA GLU A 237 -2.52 15.99 -9.12
C GLU A 237 -2.37 16.79 -7.81
N THR A 238 -1.23 17.47 -7.60
CA THR A 238 -1.02 18.35 -6.45
C THR A 238 -1.97 19.53 -6.48
N ARG A 239 -2.22 20.10 -7.66
CA ARG A 239 -3.21 21.16 -7.86
C ARG A 239 -4.61 20.68 -7.49
N HIS A 240 -4.98 19.46 -7.90
CA HIS A 240 -6.27 18.85 -7.56
C HIS A 240 -6.43 18.72 -6.04
N ALA A 241 -5.44 18.18 -5.35
CA ALA A 241 -5.47 18.00 -3.89
C ALA A 241 -5.63 19.34 -3.14
N ARG A 242 -4.91 20.38 -3.56
CA ARG A 242 -5.03 21.72 -2.99
C ARG A 242 -6.41 22.32 -3.20
N ILE A 243 -6.91 22.33 -4.44
CA ILE A 243 -8.22 22.88 -4.78
C ILE A 243 -9.32 22.11 -4.05
N PHE A 244 -9.17 20.80 -3.89
CA PHE A 244 -10.08 19.98 -3.10
C PHE A 244 -10.13 20.48 -1.64
N SER A 245 -8.98 20.62 -0.99
CA SER A 245 -8.88 21.13 0.39
C SER A 245 -9.47 22.53 0.53
N ASP A 246 -9.16 23.44 -0.43
CA ASP A 246 -9.69 24.80 -0.45
C ASP A 246 -11.21 24.83 -0.59
N LEU A 247 -11.79 23.98 -1.43
CA LEU A 247 -13.23 23.89 -1.60
C LEU A 247 -13.91 23.37 -0.33
N VAL A 248 -13.35 22.37 0.33
CA VAL A 248 -13.87 21.86 1.60
C VAL A 248 -13.80 22.95 2.68
N ARG A 249 -12.69 23.70 2.76
CA ARG A 249 -12.55 24.83 3.69
C ARG A 249 -13.54 25.96 3.42
N GLN A 250 -13.81 26.25 2.14
CA GLN A 250 -14.70 27.35 1.72
C GLN A 250 -16.18 26.98 1.79
N LEU A 251 -16.55 25.77 1.42
CA LEU A 251 -17.93 25.32 1.21
C LEU A 251 -18.39 24.22 2.16
N GLY A 252 -17.47 23.60 2.92
CA GLY A 252 -17.74 22.41 3.74
C GLY A 252 -17.98 21.14 2.93
N ARG A 253 -17.88 21.21 1.61
CA ARG A 253 -18.10 20.11 0.67
C ARG A 253 -17.45 20.37 -0.67
N ILE A 254 -17.32 19.31 -1.45
CA ILE A 254 -16.81 19.38 -2.81
C ILE A 254 -17.90 19.91 -3.74
N HIS A 255 -17.49 20.79 -4.66
CA HIS A 255 -18.32 21.20 -5.79
C HIS A 255 -17.65 20.76 -7.09
N PRO A 256 -18.09 19.64 -7.71
CA PRO A 256 -17.39 19.01 -8.84
C PRO A 256 -17.15 19.94 -10.05
N PRO A 257 -18.09 20.81 -10.46
CA PRO A 257 -17.84 21.74 -11.57
C PRO A 257 -16.71 22.73 -11.27
N THR A 258 -16.67 23.29 -10.05
CA THR A 258 -15.61 24.23 -9.63
C THR A 258 -14.26 23.51 -9.51
N LEU A 259 -14.24 22.32 -8.92
CA LEU A 259 -13.03 21.50 -8.80
C LEU A 259 -12.45 21.22 -10.18
N MET A 260 -13.26 20.72 -11.12
CA MET A 260 -12.83 20.41 -12.47
C MET A 260 -12.31 21.65 -13.21
N ARG A 261 -13.01 22.78 -13.14
CA ARG A 261 -12.60 24.03 -13.79
C ARG A 261 -11.29 24.56 -13.24
N ARG A 262 -11.09 24.56 -11.92
CA ARG A 262 -9.87 25.06 -11.27
C ARG A 262 -8.67 24.11 -11.51
N THR A 263 -8.92 22.80 -11.61
CA THR A 263 -7.85 21.79 -11.81
C THR A 263 -7.42 21.70 -13.25
N ARG A 264 -8.37 21.55 -14.20
CA ARG A 264 -8.09 21.28 -15.62
C ARG A 264 -8.25 22.47 -16.55
N GLY A 265 -8.75 23.58 -16.05
CA GLY A 265 -9.01 24.78 -16.84
C GLY A 265 -10.38 24.80 -17.55
N LEU A 266 -10.71 25.94 -18.16
CA LEU A 266 -12.02 26.18 -18.77
C LEU A 266 -12.24 25.31 -20.01
N LEU A 267 -11.25 25.22 -20.90
CA LEU A 267 -11.36 24.47 -22.18
C LEU A 267 -11.61 22.97 -21.95
N ALA A 268 -10.89 22.34 -21.01
CA ALA A 268 -11.10 20.95 -20.67
C ALA A 268 -12.46 20.69 -20.03
N SER A 269 -12.98 21.68 -19.29
CA SER A 269 -14.32 21.63 -18.67
C SER A 269 -15.43 21.73 -19.73
N MET A 270 -15.24 22.55 -20.77
CA MET A 270 -16.19 22.67 -21.88
C MET A 270 -16.34 21.38 -22.70
N ARG A 271 -15.28 20.60 -22.89
CA ARG A 271 -15.35 19.30 -23.57
C ARG A 271 -16.30 18.30 -22.88
N LYS A 272 -16.57 18.47 -21.58
CA LYS A 272 -17.48 17.62 -20.79
C LYS A 272 -18.82 18.33 -20.48
N ALA A 273 -19.13 19.45 -21.15
CA ALA A 273 -20.34 20.23 -20.89
C ALA A 273 -21.64 19.41 -21.10
N PHE A 274 -21.69 18.57 -22.10
CA PHE A 274 -22.86 17.70 -22.34
C PHE A 274 -23.11 16.72 -21.17
N LEU A 275 -22.04 16.12 -20.64
CA LEU A 275 -22.14 15.25 -19.48
C LEU A 275 -22.58 16.05 -18.23
N ALA A 276 -22.01 17.23 -18.03
CA ALA A 276 -22.38 18.11 -16.93
C ALA A 276 -23.85 18.52 -17.00
N LEU A 277 -24.34 18.87 -18.18
CA LEU A 277 -25.76 19.22 -18.41
C LEU A 277 -26.68 18.04 -18.10
N ALA A 278 -26.32 16.83 -18.55
CA ALA A 278 -27.08 15.63 -18.24
C ALA A 278 -27.13 15.33 -16.73
N MET A 279 -26.02 15.55 -15.99
CA MET A 279 -25.98 15.39 -14.54
C MET A 279 -26.80 16.42 -13.82
N VAL A 280 -26.82 17.69 -14.29
CA VAL A 280 -27.65 18.76 -13.74
C VAL A 280 -29.13 18.44 -13.95
N ARG A 281 -29.54 18.01 -15.16
CA ARG A 281 -30.91 17.60 -15.45
C ARG A 281 -31.40 16.44 -14.57
N LYS A 282 -30.50 15.55 -14.18
CA LYS A 282 -30.79 14.44 -13.25
C LYS A 282 -30.70 14.85 -11.77
N GLY A 283 -30.52 16.12 -11.45
CA GLY A 283 -30.38 16.60 -10.08
C GLY A 283 -29.12 16.13 -9.34
N LYS A 284 -28.15 15.50 -10.05
CA LYS A 284 -26.92 14.93 -9.43
C LYS A 284 -25.85 15.98 -9.15
N VAL A 285 -25.89 17.12 -9.84
CA VAL A 285 -24.90 18.18 -9.69
C VAL A 285 -25.60 19.52 -9.66
N GLN A 286 -25.22 20.38 -8.73
CA GLN A 286 -25.69 21.77 -8.64
C GLN A 286 -24.78 22.67 -9.48
N ILE A 287 -25.34 23.65 -10.18
CA ILE A 287 -24.56 24.61 -10.99
C ILE A 287 -23.89 25.65 -10.06
N VAL A 288 -24.63 26.11 -9.04
CA VAL A 288 -24.14 27.12 -8.10
C VAL A 288 -23.64 26.39 -6.84
N PRO A 289 -22.40 26.67 -6.39
CA PRO A 289 -21.92 26.09 -5.16
C PRO A 289 -22.70 26.60 -3.95
N ARG A 290 -23.11 25.70 -3.09
CA ARG A 290 -23.75 26.01 -1.81
C ARG A 290 -22.87 25.54 -0.67
N SER A 291 -22.77 26.34 0.40
CA SER A 291 -22.04 25.92 1.60
C SER A 291 -22.83 24.85 2.37
N ALA A 292 -22.12 24.01 3.07
CA ALA A 292 -22.70 23.06 4.02
C ALA A 292 -23.22 23.82 5.28
N SER A 293 -24.12 23.19 6.01
CA SER A 293 -24.46 23.64 7.38
C SER A 293 -23.25 23.38 8.31
N GLY A 294 -23.09 24.21 9.36
CA GLY A 294 -21.98 24.02 10.32
C GLY A 294 -20.61 24.50 9.84
N MET A 295 -20.55 25.46 8.93
CA MET A 295 -19.30 26.01 8.40
C MET A 295 -18.29 26.50 9.46
N ASP A 296 -18.82 27.02 10.58
CA ASP A 296 -17.97 27.53 11.67
C ASP A 296 -17.23 26.41 12.39
N GLU A 297 -17.84 25.23 12.52
CA GLU A 297 -17.18 24.03 13.06
C GLU A 297 -16.10 23.52 12.10
N ILE A 298 -16.41 23.47 10.80
CA ILE A 298 -15.46 23.05 9.77
C ILE A 298 -14.23 23.96 9.77
N ARG A 299 -14.41 25.28 9.84
CA ARG A 299 -13.30 26.23 9.92
C ARG A 299 -12.45 26.04 11.17
N LYS A 300 -13.09 25.85 12.34
CA LYS A 300 -12.37 25.52 13.60
C LYS A 300 -11.52 24.26 13.47
N LEU A 301 -12.03 23.20 12.82
CA LEU A 301 -11.25 21.99 12.57
C LEU A 301 -10.00 22.26 11.72
N PHE A 302 -10.13 23.07 10.65
CA PHE A 302 -8.97 23.48 9.83
C PHE A 302 -7.96 24.27 10.65
N ASP A 303 -8.41 25.20 11.48
CA ASP A 303 -7.53 26.03 12.34
C ASP A 303 -6.77 25.18 13.37
N VAL A 304 -7.41 24.16 13.94
CA VAL A 304 -6.75 23.21 14.86
C VAL A 304 -5.69 22.39 14.12
N VAL A 305 -5.99 21.89 12.91
CA VAL A 305 -5.04 21.13 12.10
C VAL A 305 -3.84 21.99 11.67
N GLU A 306 -4.07 23.29 11.38
CA GLU A 306 -2.97 24.21 11.00
C GLU A 306 -2.07 24.58 12.19
N LYS A 307 -2.62 24.66 13.40
CA LYS A 307 -1.83 24.92 14.63
C LYS A 307 -0.97 23.73 15.08
N ASN A 308 -1.33 22.52 14.64
CA ASN A 308 -0.63 21.28 15.00
C ASN A 308 0.33 20.78 13.89
N LYS A 309 0.60 21.60 12.89
CA LYS A 309 1.62 21.40 11.85
C LYS A 309 2.96 22.00 12.26
#